data_7d4dd394fb730df6715b7b02dd912028
#
_entry.id   7d4dd394fb730df6715b7b02dd912028
#
_cell.length_a   1.000
_cell.length_b   1.000
_cell.length_c   1.000
_cell.angle_alpha   90.00
_cell.angle_beta   90.00
_cell.angle_gamma   90.00
#
_symmetry.space_group_name_H-M   'P 1'
#
loop_
_entity.id
_entity.type
_entity.pdbx_description
1 polymer ?
#
loop_
_entity_poly.entity_id
_entity_poly.type
_entity_poly.pdbx_seq_one_letter_code
_entity_poly.pdbx_strand_id
1 'polypeptide(L)'
;MSGTIQRQESDRHQKKTWFTALISRPEVGPIGVMLLLFGMLGYFSIPAGEMSWNPFTGEGFNALGIRNFLRVISQLGIIAIGAGLLIIAGEFDLSIGSMIGFAGACMAMILRWGFSVIIPYISFKGGFHVEFYTLFHIPDVSPILAIFITLCFTLFFGWLQGTIVVKSGLPSFIVTLGGLFFLRGLTEVSLRSFNHRPDQTKGATTVTEIPDIKNIVNVPGHGEMVREKAKALPEADLVAIAKDIPADTVATITDRLEYTYQRVAEAKTQILLDKGTKPLQEALANAQQSGNDYMVGMIQEKIANFQIDPAVPKTVTDVDIARVYIDSLITSRPVANFFGGDILEPIFDWLYYPVDWNTNNFGNQFASGLYSCVMIWLIIAIICYVVLSKTQAGNWIYSTGGNLSAAKANGVPTDKVKVSLFMFSAFCATIFATCQVFEVNTADAAKGNLKELEAIAAAVIGGVVLTGGFGTILGIVVGAFIFGVAKEAFFYIPGIDGSFYRVFLGLVIIASALTNENIRKRIMGSI
;
A
#
# COMPACT_ATOMS: atom_id res chain seq x y z
N MET A 1 -26.99 -19.40 -53.42
CA MET A 1 -25.89 -18.50 -52.92
C MET A 1 -26.36 -17.12 -52.44
N SER A 2 -27.54 -16.64 -52.74
CA SER A 2 -28.06 -15.31 -52.29
C SER A 2 -28.57 -15.24 -50.83
N GLY A 3 -29.01 -16.36 -50.26
CA GLY A 3 -29.56 -16.37 -48.88
C GLY A 3 -28.54 -16.27 -47.75
N THR A 4 -27.26 -16.63 -48.02
CA THR A 4 -26.21 -16.63 -47.01
C THR A 4 -25.59 -15.24 -46.82
N ILE A 5 -25.60 -14.43 -47.89
CA ILE A 5 -25.04 -13.05 -47.85
C ILE A 5 -26.00 -12.11 -47.11
N GLN A 6 -27.32 -12.28 -47.29
CA GLN A 6 -28.31 -11.46 -46.59
C GLN A 6 -28.36 -11.73 -45.10
N ARG A 7 -28.05 -12.93 -44.61
CA ARG A 7 -27.94 -13.23 -43.18
C ARG A 7 -26.72 -12.59 -42.52
N GLN A 8 -25.62 -12.49 -43.23
CA GLN A 8 -24.41 -11.82 -42.72
C GLN A 8 -24.53 -10.28 -42.63
N GLU A 9 -25.34 -9.65 -43.50
CA GLU A 9 -25.60 -8.21 -43.43
C GLU A 9 -26.59 -7.83 -42.33
N SER A 10 -27.59 -8.69 -42.03
CA SER A 10 -28.57 -8.42 -40.98
C SER A 10 -27.94 -8.47 -39.56
N ASP A 11 -26.91 -9.29 -39.35
CA ASP A 11 -26.20 -9.37 -38.05
C ASP A 11 -25.26 -8.18 -37.78
N ARG A 12 -24.88 -7.45 -38.83
CA ARG A 12 -24.05 -6.24 -38.67
C ARG A 12 -24.81 -5.01 -38.16
N HIS A 13 -26.12 -5.00 -38.23
CA HIS A 13 -26.99 -3.87 -37.85
C HIS A 13 -27.85 -4.10 -36.58
N GLN A 14 -27.66 -5.19 -35.87
CA GLN A 14 -28.31 -5.30 -34.55
C GLN A 14 -27.64 -4.25 -33.62
N LYS A 15 -28.36 -3.15 -33.35
CA LYS A 15 -28.00 -2.18 -32.31
C LYS A 15 -27.86 -2.96 -31.01
N LYS A 16 -26.62 -3.19 -30.57
CA LYS A 16 -26.38 -3.78 -29.26
C LYS A 16 -27.13 -2.94 -28.22
N THR A 17 -28.03 -3.54 -27.49
CA THR A 17 -28.67 -2.88 -26.35
C THR A 17 -27.58 -2.35 -25.43
N TRP A 18 -27.83 -1.23 -24.75
CA TRP A 18 -26.83 -0.64 -23.82
C TRP A 18 -26.30 -1.70 -22.82
N PHE A 19 -27.16 -2.66 -22.44
CA PHE A 19 -26.80 -3.76 -21.54
C PHE A 19 -25.84 -4.76 -22.18
N THR A 20 -26.06 -5.17 -23.43
CA THR A 20 -25.12 -6.04 -24.15
C THR A 20 -23.81 -5.33 -24.50
N ALA A 21 -23.85 -4.01 -24.74
CA ALA A 21 -22.66 -3.19 -24.91
C ALA A 21 -21.87 -3.05 -23.60
N LEU A 22 -22.55 -2.97 -22.45
CA LEU A 22 -21.94 -2.94 -21.13
C LEU A 22 -21.26 -4.29 -20.82
N ILE A 23 -21.99 -5.41 -20.93
CA ILE A 23 -21.46 -6.76 -20.62
C ILE A 23 -20.33 -7.17 -21.57
N SER A 24 -20.30 -6.63 -22.79
CA SER A 24 -19.23 -6.94 -23.74
C SER A 24 -17.91 -6.22 -23.43
N ARG A 25 -17.87 -5.30 -22.43
CA ARG A 25 -16.64 -4.67 -22.00
C ARG A 25 -15.79 -5.62 -21.15
N PRO A 26 -14.49 -5.74 -21.44
CA PRO A 26 -13.60 -6.68 -20.72
C PRO A 26 -13.49 -6.39 -19.22
N GLU A 27 -13.80 -5.15 -18.79
CA GLU A 27 -13.70 -4.73 -17.39
C GLU A 27 -14.90 -5.20 -16.52
N VAL A 28 -16.03 -5.54 -17.12
CA VAL A 28 -17.26 -5.88 -16.37
C VAL A 28 -17.13 -7.19 -15.58
N GLY A 29 -16.44 -8.18 -16.15
CA GLY A 29 -16.16 -9.42 -15.43
C GLY A 29 -15.33 -9.19 -14.16
N PRO A 30 -14.18 -8.56 -14.24
CA PRO A 30 -13.36 -8.16 -13.09
C PRO A 30 -14.13 -7.32 -12.06
N ILE A 31 -14.93 -6.33 -12.48
CA ILE A 31 -15.74 -5.52 -11.57
C ILE A 31 -16.78 -6.38 -10.82
N GLY A 32 -17.41 -7.32 -11.49
CA GLY A 32 -18.35 -8.25 -10.85
C GLY A 32 -17.68 -9.11 -9.77
N VAL A 33 -16.50 -9.64 -10.07
CA VAL A 33 -15.67 -10.40 -9.09
C VAL A 33 -15.26 -9.51 -7.93
N MET A 34 -14.86 -8.27 -8.19
CA MET A 34 -14.51 -7.30 -7.15
C MET A 34 -15.68 -7.08 -6.18
N LEU A 35 -16.89 -6.82 -6.70
CA LEU A 35 -18.08 -6.60 -5.85
C LEU A 35 -18.43 -7.83 -5.03
N LEU A 36 -18.29 -9.04 -5.59
CA LEU A 36 -18.48 -10.29 -4.87
C LEU A 36 -17.48 -10.44 -3.73
N LEU A 37 -16.20 -10.19 -3.98
CA LEU A 37 -15.16 -10.27 -2.95
C LEU A 37 -15.34 -9.21 -1.86
N PHE A 38 -15.78 -8.00 -2.20
CA PHE A 38 -16.16 -6.99 -1.22
C PHE A 38 -17.31 -7.47 -0.32
N GLY A 39 -18.34 -8.08 -0.90
CA GLY A 39 -19.43 -8.68 -0.13
C GLY A 39 -18.92 -9.79 0.80
N MET A 40 -18.02 -10.65 0.31
CA MET A 40 -17.40 -11.70 1.13
C MET A 40 -16.55 -11.11 2.25
N LEU A 41 -15.70 -10.13 1.99
CA LEU A 41 -14.91 -9.44 3.01
C LEU A 41 -15.82 -8.86 4.10
N GLY A 42 -16.89 -8.17 3.70
CA GLY A 42 -17.87 -7.62 4.62
C GLY A 42 -18.50 -8.71 5.52
N TYR A 43 -18.94 -9.80 4.92
CA TYR A 43 -19.58 -10.89 5.65
C TYR A 43 -18.64 -11.61 6.63
N PHE A 44 -17.44 -11.99 6.17
CA PHE A 44 -16.49 -12.73 7.00
C PHE A 44 -15.77 -11.87 8.06
N SER A 45 -15.78 -10.55 7.92
CA SER A 45 -15.20 -9.63 8.89
C SER A 45 -16.11 -9.29 10.07
N ILE A 46 -17.35 -9.81 10.08
CA ILE A 46 -18.28 -9.61 11.21
C ILE A 46 -17.84 -10.51 12.37
N PRO A 47 -17.62 -9.97 13.58
CA PRO A 47 -17.24 -10.77 14.74
C PRO A 47 -18.23 -11.88 15.04
N ALA A 48 -17.74 -13.05 15.43
CA ALA A 48 -18.57 -14.18 15.79
C ALA A 48 -19.50 -13.84 16.97
N GLY A 49 -20.80 -13.86 16.75
CA GLY A 49 -21.83 -13.51 17.75
C GLY A 49 -22.57 -12.20 17.48
N GLU A 50 -22.10 -11.37 16.54
CA GLU A 50 -22.81 -10.19 16.07
C GLU A 50 -23.47 -10.50 14.71
N MET A 51 -24.74 -10.90 14.73
CA MET A 51 -25.51 -11.15 13.49
C MET A 51 -25.97 -9.81 12.91
N SER A 52 -25.12 -9.15 12.12
CA SER A 52 -25.50 -7.96 11.38
C SER A 52 -25.70 -8.29 9.91
N TRP A 53 -26.86 -7.94 9.34
CA TRP A 53 -27.13 -8.02 7.90
C TRP A 53 -26.39 -6.95 7.10
N ASN A 54 -25.73 -6.01 7.78
CA ASN A 54 -24.94 -4.96 7.15
C ASN A 54 -23.48 -5.40 7.03
N PRO A 55 -22.97 -5.73 5.83
CA PRO A 55 -21.58 -6.17 5.64
C PRO A 55 -20.55 -5.08 5.99
N PHE A 56 -20.96 -3.83 6.13
CA PHE A 56 -20.07 -2.70 6.45
C PHE A 56 -19.83 -2.51 7.95
N THR A 57 -20.42 -3.33 8.82
CA THR A 57 -20.17 -3.29 10.28
C THR A 57 -19.00 -4.16 10.72
N GLY A 58 -18.43 -4.98 9.81
CA GLY A 58 -17.33 -5.87 10.11
C GLY A 58 -16.00 -5.15 10.35
N GLU A 59 -15.09 -5.81 11.08
CA GLU A 59 -13.75 -5.29 11.37
C GLU A 59 -12.94 -4.96 10.12
N GLY A 60 -13.19 -5.63 8.99
CA GLY A 60 -12.55 -5.35 7.70
C GLY A 60 -12.92 -3.99 7.12
N PHE A 61 -14.07 -3.43 7.51
CA PHE A 61 -14.55 -2.11 7.07
C PHE A 61 -14.47 -1.04 8.16
N ASN A 62 -13.89 -1.35 9.33
CA ASN A 62 -13.54 -0.29 10.27
C ASN A 62 -12.37 0.56 9.73
N ALA A 63 -12.03 1.66 10.39
CA ALA A 63 -10.97 2.57 9.95
C ALA A 63 -9.64 1.90 9.68
N LEU A 64 -9.25 1.06 10.62
CA LEU A 64 -7.96 0.38 10.53
C LEU A 64 -7.96 -0.64 9.39
N GLY A 65 -9.09 -1.35 9.19
CA GLY A 65 -9.27 -2.30 8.10
C GLY A 65 -9.22 -1.62 6.73
N ILE A 66 -9.99 -0.54 6.52
CA ILE A 66 -9.98 0.24 5.27
C ILE A 66 -8.59 0.84 5.00
N ARG A 67 -7.94 1.37 6.01
CA ARG A 67 -6.59 1.91 5.92
C ARG A 67 -5.58 0.86 5.45
N ASN A 68 -5.54 -0.30 6.11
CA ASN A 68 -4.65 -1.40 5.76
C ASN A 68 -4.94 -1.94 4.35
N PHE A 69 -6.20 -2.10 4.04
CA PHE A 69 -6.69 -2.54 2.76
C PHE A 69 -6.24 -1.61 1.61
N LEU A 70 -6.47 -0.30 1.72
CA LEU A 70 -6.05 0.67 0.71
C LEU A 70 -4.52 0.74 0.57
N ARG A 71 -3.79 0.58 1.67
CA ARG A 71 -2.34 0.47 1.65
C ARG A 71 -1.85 -0.72 0.81
N VAL A 72 -2.38 -1.91 1.09
CA VAL A 72 -1.99 -3.13 0.38
C VAL A 72 -2.31 -3.02 -1.11
N ILE A 73 -3.50 -2.52 -1.44
CA ILE A 73 -3.92 -2.33 -2.83
C ILE A 73 -3.03 -1.33 -3.56
N SER A 74 -2.78 -0.17 -2.96
CA SER A 74 -2.01 0.88 -3.62
C SER A 74 -0.56 0.48 -3.86
N GLN A 75 0.08 -0.14 -2.86
CA GLN A 75 1.43 -0.66 -3.01
C GLN A 75 1.49 -1.74 -4.12
N LEU A 76 0.57 -2.69 -4.10
CA LEU A 76 0.47 -3.69 -5.16
C LEU A 76 0.16 -3.06 -6.53
N GLY A 77 -0.75 -2.08 -6.56
CA GLY A 77 -1.16 -1.40 -7.78
C GLY A 77 -0.03 -0.65 -8.47
N ILE A 78 0.91 -0.06 -7.70
CA ILE A 78 2.10 0.60 -8.26
C ILE A 78 2.94 -0.40 -9.07
N ILE A 79 3.27 -1.55 -8.48
CA ILE A 79 4.10 -2.56 -9.16
C ILE A 79 3.32 -3.30 -10.25
N ALA A 80 2.01 -3.49 -10.07
CA ALA A 80 1.16 -4.11 -11.08
C ALA A 80 1.06 -3.28 -12.38
N ILE A 81 1.08 -1.94 -12.27
CA ILE A 81 1.14 -1.05 -13.44
C ILE A 81 2.47 -1.24 -14.17
N GLY A 82 3.60 -1.28 -13.45
CA GLY A 82 4.92 -1.52 -14.03
C GLY A 82 5.00 -2.87 -14.76
N ALA A 83 4.62 -3.95 -14.09
CA ALA A 83 4.58 -5.29 -14.66
C ALA A 83 3.57 -5.39 -15.81
N GLY A 84 2.39 -4.81 -15.65
CA GLY A 84 1.32 -4.87 -16.66
C GLY A 84 1.69 -4.19 -17.97
N LEU A 85 2.33 -3.01 -17.94
CA LEU A 85 2.83 -2.34 -19.14
C LEU A 85 3.90 -3.17 -19.85
N LEU A 86 4.77 -3.84 -19.09
CA LEU A 86 5.78 -4.72 -19.65
C LEU A 86 5.14 -5.95 -20.32
N ILE A 87 4.12 -6.56 -19.67
CA ILE A 87 3.36 -7.68 -20.24
C ILE A 87 2.62 -7.25 -21.52
N ILE A 88 2.02 -6.05 -21.55
CA ILE A 88 1.38 -5.52 -22.76
C ILE A 88 2.40 -5.40 -23.89
N ALA A 89 3.67 -5.08 -23.61
CA ALA A 89 4.74 -5.06 -24.60
C ALA A 89 5.32 -6.46 -24.94
N GLY A 90 4.79 -7.53 -24.36
CA GLY A 90 5.19 -8.91 -24.60
C GLY A 90 6.39 -9.40 -23.81
N GLU A 91 6.75 -8.71 -22.71
CA GLU A 91 7.89 -9.04 -21.86
C GLU A 91 7.46 -9.28 -20.40
N PHE A 92 8.29 -10.02 -19.66
CA PHE A 92 8.07 -10.31 -18.25
C PHE A 92 9.25 -9.84 -17.40
N ASP A 93 8.95 -9.32 -16.22
CA ASP A 93 9.96 -8.96 -15.21
C ASP A 93 9.73 -9.72 -13.91
N LEU A 94 10.50 -10.79 -13.71
CA LEU A 94 10.50 -11.54 -12.46
C LEU A 94 11.44 -10.92 -11.40
N SER A 95 12.23 -9.92 -11.78
CA SER A 95 13.16 -9.28 -10.84
C SER A 95 12.52 -8.20 -9.96
N ILE A 96 11.27 -7.81 -10.25
CA ILE A 96 10.58 -6.69 -9.59
C ILE A 96 10.56 -6.85 -8.06
N GLY A 97 10.34 -8.07 -7.56
CA GLY A 97 10.34 -8.35 -6.13
C GLY A 97 11.71 -8.19 -5.50
N SER A 98 12.77 -8.70 -6.13
CA SER A 98 14.14 -8.50 -5.64
C SER A 98 14.62 -7.06 -5.79
N MET A 99 14.13 -6.34 -6.80
CA MET A 99 14.37 -4.91 -6.97
C MET A 99 13.77 -4.10 -5.81
N ILE A 100 12.58 -4.48 -5.31
CA ILE A 100 11.97 -3.88 -4.12
C ILE A 100 12.88 -4.10 -2.89
N GLY A 101 13.31 -5.33 -2.66
CA GLY A 101 14.21 -5.66 -1.56
C GLY A 101 15.53 -4.90 -1.64
N PHE A 102 16.13 -4.83 -2.83
CA PHE A 102 17.35 -4.09 -3.10
C PHE A 102 17.17 -2.58 -2.88
N ALA A 103 16.12 -1.98 -3.43
CA ALA A 103 15.83 -0.56 -3.28
C ALA A 103 15.60 -0.18 -1.82
N GLY A 104 14.79 -0.98 -1.10
CA GLY A 104 14.51 -0.74 0.31
C GLY A 104 15.78 -0.85 1.18
N ALA A 105 16.58 -1.88 0.98
CA ALA A 105 17.82 -2.06 1.71
C ALA A 105 18.86 -0.97 1.38
N CYS A 106 19.03 -0.64 0.11
CA CYS A 106 19.92 0.43 -0.34
C CYS A 106 19.56 1.77 0.31
N MET A 107 18.29 2.15 0.22
CA MET A 107 17.78 3.39 0.83
C MET A 107 17.95 3.41 2.34
N ALA A 108 17.58 2.33 3.02
CA ALA A 108 17.70 2.22 4.46
C ALA A 108 19.15 2.29 4.94
N MET A 109 20.08 1.66 4.21
CA MET A 109 21.50 1.75 4.49
C MET A 109 22.01 3.18 4.34
N ILE A 110 21.62 3.88 3.28
CA ILE A 110 22.02 5.27 3.04
C ILE A 110 21.47 6.18 4.14
N LEU A 111 20.21 6.01 4.53
CA LEU A 111 19.60 6.84 5.57
C LEU A 111 20.18 6.61 6.96
N ARG A 112 20.57 5.35 7.27
CA ARG A 112 21.09 5.01 8.60
C ARG A 112 22.59 5.28 8.76
N TRP A 113 23.37 4.91 7.74
CA TRP A 113 24.86 4.93 7.83
C TRP A 113 25.51 5.91 6.87
N GLY A 114 24.72 6.70 6.13
CA GLY A 114 25.25 7.57 5.10
C GLY A 114 25.60 6.83 3.81
N PHE A 115 26.08 7.57 2.82
CA PHE A 115 26.49 7.02 1.53
C PHE A 115 27.99 6.87 1.46
N SER A 116 28.45 5.65 1.21
CA SER A 116 29.88 5.33 1.08
C SER A 116 30.16 4.69 -0.27
N VAL A 117 31.18 5.16 -0.97
CA VAL A 117 31.73 4.48 -2.13
C VAL A 117 32.92 3.64 -1.68
N ILE A 118 32.79 2.34 -1.83
CA ILE A 118 33.75 1.36 -1.36
C ILE A 118 34.31 0.63 -2.56
N ILE A 119 35.64 0.55 -2.64
CA ILE A 119 36.35 -0.18 -3.70
C ILE A 119 36.96 -1.44 -3.09
N PRO A 120 36.59 -2.63 -3.59
CA PRO A 120 37.25 -3.86 -3.17
C PRO A 120 38.66 -3.92 -3.76
N TYR A 121 39.64 -4.30 -2.97
CA TYR A 121 40.99 -4.62 -3.45
C TYR A 121 41.47 -5.96 -2.88
N ILE A 122 42.32 -6.63 -3.64
CA ILE A 122 42.86 -7.92 -3.23
C ILE A 122 44.15 -7.67 -2.44
N SER A 123 44.15 -8.13 -1.19
CA SER A 123 45.31 -8.13 -0.31
C SER A 123 45.88 -9.53 -0.19
N PHE A 124 47.20 -9.64 -0.31
CA PHE A 124 47.92 -10.91 -0.13
C PHE A 124 48.68 -10.98 1.20
N LYS A 125 48.46 -10.01 2.12
CA LYS A 125 49.08 -10.02 3.45
C LYS A 125 48.44 -11.09 4.32
N GLY A 126 49.15 -12.19 4.52
CA GLY A 126 48.67 -13.29 5.37
C GLY A 126 47.68 -14.28 4.71
N GLY A 127 47.57 -14.26 3.37
CA GLY A 127 46.71 -15.09 2.57
C GLY A 127 45.91 -14.29 1.55
N PHE A 128 45.04 -14.97 0.80
CA PHE A 128 44.14 -14.31 -0.12
C PHE A 128 42.95 -13.70 0.65
N HIS A 129 42.91 -12.37 0.73
CA HIS A 129 41.84 -11.62 1.37
C HIS A 129 41.33 -10.51 0.43
N VAL A 130 40.00 -10.28 0.44
CA VAL A 130 39.40 -9.11 -0.19
C VAL A 130 39.20 -8.06 0.91
N GLU A 131 39.92 -6.97 0.80
CA GLU A 131 39.77 -5.82 1.67
C GLU A 131 39.00 -4.72 0.95
N PHE A 132 38.37 -3.82 1.71
CA PHE A 132 37.54 -2.75 1.18
C PHE A 132 38.09 -1.41 1.56
N TYR A 133 38.37 -0.57 0.56
CA TYR A 133 38.81 0.81 0.77
C TYR A 133 37.64 1.77 0.54
N THR A 134 37.34 2.60 1.53
CA THR A 134 36.33 3.65 1.42
C THR A 134 36.91 4.85 0.70
N LEU A 135 36.46 5.11 -0.51
CA LEU A 135 36.96 6.24 -1.32
C LEU A 135 36.42 7.57 -0.77
N PHE A 136 35.17 7.64 -0.47
CA PHE A 136 34.54 8.75 0.23
C PHE A 136 33.32 8.29 1.01
N HIS A 137 32.96 9.06 2.04
CA HIS A 137 31.81 8.83 2.90
C HIS A 137 31.08 10.15 3.12
N ILE A 138 29.78 10.15 2.87
CA ILE A 138 28.86 11.27 3.17
C ILE A 138 27.99 10.80 4.33
N PRO A 139 28.22 11.28 5.56
CA PRO A 139 27.30 11.04 6.66
C PRO A 139 26.02 11.87 6.46
N ASP A 140 24.96 11.53 7.15
CA ASP A 140 23.71 12.31 7.22
C ASP A 140 23.10 12.70 5.86
N VAL A 141 22.85 11.67 5.04
CA VAL A 141 22.26 11.86 3.71
C VAL A 141 20.80 12.27 3.83
N SER A 142 20.42 13.35 3.15
CA SER A 142 19.01 13.77 3.12
C SER A 142 18.12 12.73 2.47
N PRO A 143 16.84 12.61 2.88
CA PRO A 143 15.89 11.65 2.30
C PRO A 143 15.75 11.76 0.79
N ILE A 144 15.71 12.97 0.24
CA ILE A 144 15.67 13.20 -1.21
C ILE A 144 16.87 12.57 -1.91
N LEU A 145 18.07 12.81 -1.35
CA LEU A 145 19.30 12.30 -1.95
C LEU A 145 19.38 10.79 -1.84
N ALA A 146 18.92 10.20 -0.73
CA ALA A 146 18.84 8.74 -0.57
C ALA A 146 17.90 8.10 -1.61
N ILE A 147 16.70 8.69 -1.82
CA ILE A 147 15.77 8.26 -2.85
C ILE A 147 16.39 8.39 -4.23
N PHE A 148 17.00 9.53 -4.54
CA PHE A 148 17.61 9.78 -5.84
C PHE A 148 18.75 8.81 -6.16
N ILE A 149 19.67 8.57 -5.22
CA ILE A 149 20.76 7.59 -5.38
C ILE A 149 20.19 6.19 -5.61
N THR A 150 19.21 5.77 -4.79
CA THR A 150 18.57 4.48 -4.92
C THR A 150 17.89 4.34 -6.29
N LEU A 151 17.18 5.39 -6.72
CA LEU A 151 16.52 5.43 -8.02
C LEU A 151 17.54 5.30 -9.17
N CYS A 152 18.68 5.97 -9.11
CA CYS A 152 19.73 5.84 -10.12
C CYS A 152 20.22 4.39 -10.22
N PHE A 153 20.46 3.70 -9.10
CA PHE A 153 20.88 2.30 -9.11
C PHE A 153 19.80 1.38 -9.70
N THR A 154 18.56 1.54 -9.28
CA THR A 154 17.46 0.67 -9.77
C THR A 154 17.15 0.91 -11.24
N LEU A 155 17.15 2.17 -11.71
CA LEU A 155 17.02 2.50 -13.13
C LEU A 155 18.18 1.94 -13.95
N PHE A 156 19.41 1.96 -13.45
CA PHE A 156 20.56 1.33 -14.07
C PHE A 156 20.35 -0.18 -14.23
N PHE A 157 19.89 -0.88 -13.20
CA PHE A 157 19.59 -2.32 -13.30
C PHE A 157 18.44 -2.60 -14.26
N GLY A 158 17.36 -1.79 -14.26
CA GLY A 158 16.28 -1.90 -15.23
C GLY A 158 16.78 -1.70 -16.67
N TRP A 159 17.60 -0.68 -16.91
CA TRP A 159 18.24 -0.45 -18.19
C TRP A 159 19.15 -1.62 -18.61
N LEU A 160 19.95 -2.15 -17.69
CA LEU A 160 20.85 -3.27 -17.95
C LEU A 160 20.06 -4.52 -18.36
N GLN A 161 19.03 -4.90 -17.58
CA GLN A 161 18.18 -6.05 -17.90
C GLN A 161 17.47 -5.88 -19.25
N GLY A 162 16.84 -4.72 -19.49
CA GLY A 162 16.20 -4.41 -20.76
C GLY A 162 17.16 -4.47 -21.94
N THR A 163 18.38 -3.96 -21.75
CA THR A 163 19.43 -4.00 -22.78
C THR A 163 19.91 -5.43 -23.06
N ILE A 164 20.04 -6.26 -22.02
CA ILE A 164 20.40 -7.68 -22.18
C ILE A 164 19.31 -8.39 -22.98
N VAL A 165 18.02 -8.25 -22.61
CA VAL A 165 16.89 -8.85 -23.31
C VAL A 165 16.91 -8.48 -24.80
N VAL A 166 17.05 -7.19 -25.10
CA VAL A 166 17.01 -6.70 -26.48
C VAL A 166 18.21 -7.14 -27.31
N LYS A 167 19.43 -7.04 -26.73
CA LYS A 167 20.65 -7.34 -27.49
C LYS A 167 20.97 -8.83 -27.59
N SER A 168 20.65 -9.62 -26.57
CA SER A 168 20.91 -11.06 -26.58
C SER A 168 19.83 -11.86 -27.31
N GLY A 169 18.60 -11.31 -27.43
CA GLY A 169 17.44 -12.04 -27.94
C GLY A 169 16.94 -13.15 -27.00
N LEU A 170 17.48 -13.22 -25.77
CA LEU A 170 17.01 -14.17 -24.77
C LEU A 170 15.59 -13.81 -24.30
N PRO A 171 14.76 -14.81 -23.97
CA PRO A 171 13.47 -14.56 -23.35
C PRO A 171 13.62 -13.73 -22.07
N SER A 172 12.79 -12.72 -21.90
CA SER A 172 12.86 -11.80 -20.76
C SER A 172 12.76 -12.50 -19.41
N PHE A 173 11.95 -13.55 -19.31
CA PHE A 173 11.81 -14.29 -18.04
C PHE A 173 13.13 -14.93 -17.59
N ILE A 174 14.00 -15.37 -18.52
CA ILE A 174 15.32 -15.93 -18.19
C ILE A 174 16.24 -14.84 -17.66
N VAL A 175 16.29 -13.71 -18.35
CA VAL A 175 17.15 -12.58 -17.98
C VAL A 175 16.73 -12.01 -16.62
N THR A 176 15.43 -11.81 -16.42
CA THR A 176 14.90 -11.26 -15.18
C THR A 176 14.91 -12.25 -14.01
N LEU A 177 14.82 -13.56 -14.28
CA LEU A 177 15.06 -14.59 -13.27
C LEU A 177 16.53 -14.55 -12.80
N GLY A 178 17.48 -14.42 -13.72
CA GLY A 178 18.88 -14.17 -13.38
C GLY A 178 19.06 -12.88 -12.56
N GLY A 179 18.38 -11.81 -12.96
CA GLY A 179 18.33 -10.55 -12.25
C GLY A 179 17.75 -10.66 -10.85
N LEU A 180 16.70 -11.48 -10.67
CA LEU A 180 16.09 -11.77 -9.38
C LEU A 180 17.13 -12.35 -8.41
N PHE A 181 17.82 -13.41 -8.81
CA PHE A 181 18.85 -14.03 -7.96
C PHE A 181 20.03 -13.11 -7.71
N PHE A 182 20.48 -12.39 -8.76
CA PHE A 182 21.58 -11.43 -8.64
C PHE A 182 21.27 -10.33 -7.64
N LEU A 183 20.13 -9.64 -7.77
CA LEU A 183 19.76 -8.54 -6.89
C LEU A 183 19.49 -9.03 -5.47
N ARG A 184 18.85 -10.20 -5.30
CA ARG A 184 18.64 -10.79 -3.97
C ARG A 184 19.97 -11.11 -3.30
N GLY A 185 20.87 -11.80 -4.01
CA GLY A 185 22.20 -12.12 -3.52
C GLY A 185 23.01 -10.87 -3.20
N LEU A 186 22.99 -9.86 -4.08
CA LEU A 186 23.65 -8.57 -3.86
C LEU A 186 23.13 -7.88 -2.60
N THR A 187 21.81 -7.86 -2.40
CA THR A 187 21.18 -7.28 -1.22
C THR A 187 21.62 -8.00 0.06
N GLU A 188 21.54 -9.33 0.07
CA GLU A 188 21.93 -10.13 1.24
C GLU A 188 23.42 -9.99 1.55
N VAL A 189 24.28 -10.03 0.54
CA VAL A 189 25.73 -9.82 0.71
C VAL A 189 26.00 -8.43 1.25
N SER A 190 25.36 -7.40 0.71
CA SER A 190 25.52 -6.03 1.19
C SER A 190 25.09 -5.88 2.65
N LEU A 191 24.01 -6.54 3.05
CA LEU A 191 23.52 -6.48 4.42
C LEU A 191 24.36 -7.31 5.41
N ARG A 192 24.92 -8.45 4.98
CA ARG A 192 25.65 -9.38 5.86
C ARG A 192 27.17 -9.13 5.93
N SER A 193 27.77 -8.73 4.82
CA SER A 193 29.24 -8.75 4.65
C SER A 193 29.92 -7.43 4.90
N PHE A 194 29.23 -6.30 4.82
CA PHE A 194 29.87 -5.01 5.06
C PHE A 194 30.06 -4.77 6.56
N ASN A 195 31.25 -5.13 7.07
CA ASN A 195 31.67 -5.01 8.47
C ASN A 195 31.81 -3.55 9.00
N HIS A 196 31.37 -2.55 8.27
CA HIS A 196 31.42 -1.14 8.68
C HIS A 196 30.21 -0.71 9.53
N ARG A 197 29.58 -1.65 10.21
CA ARG A 197 28.36 -1.47 11.00
C ARG A 197 28.60 -1.90 12.43
N PRO A 198 29.11 -1.01 13.28
CA PRO A 198 29.48 -1.38 14.65
C PRO A 198 28.30 -1.82 15.52
N ASP A 199 27.07 -1.50 15.11
CA ASP A 199 25.84 -1.68 15.86
C ASP A 199 24.92 -2.79 15.32
N GLN A 200 25.30 -3.48 14.24
CA GLN A 200 24.45 -4.52 13.64
C GLN A 200 24.93 -5.94 13.96
N THR A 201 23.99 -6.81 14.32
CA THR A 201 24.26 -8.24 14.56
C THR A 201 24.76 -8.91 13.28
N LYS A 202 25.87 -9.67 13.34
CA LYS A 202 26.37 -10.43 12.20
C LYS A 202 25.28 -11.33 11.61
N GLY A 203 25.09 -11.25 10.30
CA GLY A 203 24.10 -12.07 9.58
C GLY A 203 22.69 -11.48 9.47
N ALA A 204 22.44 -10.27 9.99
CA ALA A 204 21.15 -9.63 9.85
C ALA A 204 20.82 -9.33 8.37
N THR A 205 19.59 -9.63 7.97
CA THR A 205 19.03 -9.34 6.64
C THR A 205 18.10 -8.13 6.65
N THR A 206 17.91 -7.53 7.83
CA THR A 206 17.04 -6.37 8.05
C THR A 206 17.85 -5.18 8.53
N VAL A 207 17.49 -4.00 8.06
CA VAL A 207 17.94 -2.71 8.61
C VAL A 207 16.82 -2.21 9.52
N THR A 208 17.10 -2.14 10.81
CA THR A 208 16.21 -1.61 11.82
C THR A 208 16.69 -0.24 12.30
N GLU A 209 15.87 0.48 13.07
CA GLU A 209 16.25 1.78 13.65
C GLU A 209 16.71 2.81 12.61
N ILE A 210 16.09 2.80 11.42
CA ILE A 210 16.27 3.92 10.49
C ILE A 210 15.76 5.16 11.22
N PRO A 211 16.52 6.29 11.20
CA PRO A 211 16.08 7.52 11.85
C PRO A 211 14.66 7.88 11.42
N ASP A 212 13.78 8.11 12.38
CA ASP A 212 12.42 8.57 12.06
C ASP A 212 12.50 10.03 11.60
N ILE A 213 12.55 10.19 10.28
CA ILE A 213 12.70 11.48 9.61
C ILE A 213 11.37 12.16 9.31
N LYS A 214 10.23 11.49 9.54
CA LYS A 214 8.89 12.07 9.36
C LYS A 214 8.38 12.78 10.60
N ASN A 215 8.81 12.36 11.77
CA ASN A 215 8.34 12.87 13.06
C ASN A 215 9.44 13.61 13.83
N ILE A 216 10.24 14.41 13.13
CA ILE A 216 11.26 15.25 13.77
C ILE A 216 10.64 16.58 14.18
N VAL A 217 10.91 16.98 15.41
CA VAL A 217 10.52 18.27 16.01
C VAL A 217 11.75 19.03 16.46
N ASN A 218 11.73 20.34 16.30
CA ASN A 218 12.79 21.19 16.86
C ASN A 218 12.30 21.73 18.22
N VAL A 219 12.76 21.09 19.29
CA VAL A 219 12.33 21.44 20.66
C VAL A 219 13.22 22.55 21.22
N PRO A 220 12.64 23.66 21.71
CA PRO A 220 13.39 24.72 22.33
C PRO A 220 14.31 24.19 23.45
N GLY A 221 15.58 24.55 23.41
CA GLY A 221 16.60 24.10 24.40
C GLY A 221 17.15 22.68 24.17
N HIS A 222 16.52 21.85 23.34
CA HIS A 222 16.92 20.46 23.11
C HIS A 222 17.29 20.15 21.64
N GLY A 223 17.02 21.09 20.71
CA GLY A 223 17.30 20.93 19.28
C GLY A 223 16.39 19.95 18.56
N GLU A 224 16.85 19.44 17.40
CA GLU A 224 16.08 18.48 16.61
C GLU A 224 16.10 17.08 17.24
N MET A 225 14.92 16.51 17.46
CA MET A 225 14.77 15.14 17.96
C MET A 225 13.50 14.49 17.42
N VAL A 226 13.39 13.17 17.57
CA VAL A 226 12.18 12.42 17.20
C VAL A 226 11.04 12.81 18.14
N ARG A 227 9.86 13.10 17.57
CA ARG A 227 8.65 13.55 18.30
C ARG A 227 8.34 12.69 19.54
N GLU A 228 8.40 11.37 19.42
CA GLU A 228 8.14 10.45 20.52
C GLU A 228 9.16 10.62 21.67
N LYS A 229 10.43 10.85 21.35
CA LYS A 229 11.45 11.15 22.34
C LYS A 229 11.24 12.52 22.98
N ALA A 230 10.81 13.50 22.19
CA ALA A 230 10.49 14.83 22.70
C ALA A 230 9.30 14.80 23.68
N LYS A 231 8.27 14.02 23.38
CA LYS A 231 7.13 13.82 24.30
C LYS A 231 7.47 13.01 25.55
N ALA A 232 8.53 12.21 25.48
CA ALA A 232 9.02 11.40 26.59
C ALA A 232 10.11 12.10 27.43
N LEU A 233 10.36 13.39 27.20
CA LEU A 233 11.26 14.19 28.02
C LEU A 233 10.83 14.15 29.50
N PRO A 234 11.75 14.34 30.44
CA PRO A 234 11.42 14.47 31.85
C PRO A 234 10.36 15.55 32.10
N GLU A 235 9.50 15.34 33.08
CA GLU A 235 8.41 16.28 33.37
C GLU A 235 8.92 17.72 33.66
N ALA A 236 10.09 17.83 34.27
CA ALA A 236 10.73 19.14 34.55
C ALA A 236 11.02 19.91 33.24
N ASP A 237 11.51 19.19 32.21
CA ASP A 237 11.82 19.79 30.90
C ASP A 237 10.54 20.14 30.15
N LEU A 238 9.51 19.29 30.22
CA LEU A 238 8.20 19.57 29.63
C LEU A 238 7.53 20.79 30.26
N VAL A 239 7.62 20.94 31.58
CA VAL A 239 7.12 22.12 32.29
C VAL A 239 7.90 23.38 31.94
N ALA A 240 9.24 23.25 31.72
CA ALA A 240 10.04 24.37 31.25
C ALA A 240 9.61 24.80 29.84
N ILE A 241 9.43 23.86 28.93
CA ILE A 241 8.90 24.13 27.58
C ILE A 241 7.53 24.81 27.64
N ALA A 242 6.63 24.34 28.51
CA ALA A 242 5.29 24.92 28.65
C ALA A 242 5.32 26.42 29.05
N LYS A 243 6.29 26.83 29.84
CA LYS A 243 6.45 28.22 30.26
C LYS A 243 6.92 29.16 29.14
N ASP A 244 7.60 28.61 28.15
CA ASP A 244 8.12 29.38 27.02
C ASP A 244 7.10 29.46 25.86
N ILE A 245 5.95 28.81 25.97
CA ILE A 245 4.90 28.85 24.95
C ILE A 245 4.17 30.21 25.00
N PRO A 246 3.88 30.83 23.85
CA PRO A 246 3.08 32.06 23.83
C PRO A 246 1.71 31.87 24.49
N ALA A 247 1.27 32.85 25.29
CA ALA A 247 0.04 32.75 26.07
C ALA A 247 -1.22 32.44 25.24
N ASP A 248 -1.32 33.02 24.04
CA ASP A 248 -2.44 32.74 23.12
C ASP A 248 -2.46 31.27 22.65
N THR A 249 -1.27 30.70 22.43
CA THR A 249 -1.12 29.28 22.07
C THR A 249 -1.47 28.37 23.25
N VAL A 250 -1.05 28.74 24.45
CA VAL A 250 -1.41 28.01 25.70
C VAL A 250 -2.93 27.99 25.86
N ALA A 251 -3.59 29.14 25.73
CA ALA A 251 -5.05 29.22 25.84
C ALA A 251 -5.75 28.31 24.82
N THR A 252 -5.35 28.38 23.57
CA THR A 252 -5.93 27.55 22.50
C THR A 252 -5.74 26.05 22.76
N ILE A 253 -4.55 25.64 23.21
CA ILE A 253 -4.25 24.24 23.53
C ILE A 253 -5.06 23.79 24.74
N THR A 254 -5.18 24.63 25.76
CA THR A 254 -5.92 24.33 26.98
C THR A 254 -7.40 24.10 26.68
N ASP A 255 -8.05 25.02 25.95
CA ASP A 255 -9.46 24.89 25.58
C ASP A 255 -9.70 23.58 24.78
N ARG A 256 -8.79 23.25 23.86
CA ARG A 256 -8.87 22.02 23.06
C ARG A 256 -8.71 20.77 23.91
N LEU A 257 -7.80 20.78 24.88
CA LEU A 257 -7.56 19.64 25.78
C LEU A 257 -8.73 19.46 26.76
N GLU A 258 -9.25 20.54 27.33
CA GLU A 258 -10.42 20.50 28.22
C GLU A 258 -11.63 19.91 27.50
N TYR A 259 -11.93 20.39 26.29
CA TYR A 259 -12.99 19.83 25.44
C TYR A 259 -12.78 18.33 25.20
N THR A 260 -11.54 17.94 24.86
CA THR A 260 -11.20 16.54 24.58
C THR A 260 -11.38 15.67 25.83
N TYR A 261 -10.90 16.12 26.99
CA TYR A 261 -11.01 15.37 28.25
C TYR A 261 -12.45 15.25 28.72
N GLN A 262 -13.27 16.28 28.51
CA GLN A 262 -14.69 16.22 28.78
C GLN A 262 -15.39 15.18 27.91
N ARG A 263 -15.12 15.17 26.59
CA ARG A 263 -15.67 14.17 25.65
C ARG A 263 -15.24 12.74 26.01
N VAL A 264 -14.00 12.56 26.43
CA VAL A 264 -13.50 11.25 26.89
C VAL A 264 -14.20 10.80 28.15
N ALA A 265 -14.46 11.71 29.11
CA ALA A 265 -15.19 11.39 30.31
C ALA A 265 -16.65 11.03 30.02
N GLU A 266 -17.33 11.78 29.15
CA GLU A 266 -18.68 11.47 28.66
C GLU A 266 -18.75 10.09 27.99
N ALA A 267 -17.81 9.80 27.10
CA ALA A 267 -17.74 8.50 26.42
C ALA A 267 -17.49 7.34 27.39
N LYS A 268 -16.61 7.52 28.38
CA LYS A 268 -16.38 6.52 29.42
C LYS A 268 -17.64 6.29 30.26
N THR A 269 -18.36 7.34 30.60
CA THR A 269 -19.62 7.28 31.32
C THR A 269 -20.65 6.48 30.52
N GLN A 270 -20.77 6.75 29.24
CA GLN A 270 -21.68 6.01 28.33
C GLN A 270 -21.32 4.52 28.23
N ILE A 271 -20.03 4.20 28.08
CA ILE A 271 -19.56 2.81 28.06
C ILE A 271 -19.89 2.06 29.34
N LEU A 272 -19.75 2.72 30.48
CA LEU A 272 -20.10 2.13 31.78
C LEU A 272 -21.61 1.90 31.92
N LEU A 273 -22.43 2.87 31.47
CA LEU A 273 -23.88 2.73 31.39
C LEU A 273 -24.27 1.54 30.50
N ASP A 274 -23.72 1.47 29.30
CA ASP A 274 -24.03 0.39 28.33
C ASP A 274 -23.62 -0.98 28.87
N LYS A 275 -22.45 -1.10 29.50
CA LYS A 275 -21.98 -2.34 30.13
C LYS A 275 -22.84 -2.79 31.29
N GLY A 276 -23.36 -1.86 32.08
CA GLY A 276 -24.21 -2.17 33.21
C GLY A 276 -25.66 -2.48 32.83
N THR A 277 -26.18 -1.80 31.79
CA THR A 277 -27.58 -1.99 31.36
C THR A 277 -27.76 -3.12 30.36
N LYS A 278 -26.75 -3.46 29.54
CA LYS A 278 -26.83 -4.52 28.52
C LYS A 278 -27.29 -5.88 29.08
N PRO A 279 -26.73 -6.41 30.20
CA PRO A 279 -27.20 -7.67 30.77
C PRO A 279 -28.66 -7.58 31.27
N LEU A 280 -29.07 -6.41 31.77
CA LEU A 280 -30.46 -6.18 32.21
C LEU A 280 -31.42 -6.14 31.02
N GLN A 281 -31.01 -5.51 29.91
CA GLN A 281 -31.80 -5.49 28.68
C GLN A 281 -31.96 -6.88 28.06
N GLU A 282 -30.90 -7.70 28.05
CA GLU A 282 -30.94 -9.10 27.61
C GLU A 282 -31.88 -9.93 28.52
N ALA A 283 -31.78 -9.74 29.85
CA ALA A 283 -32.69 -10.39 30.79
C ALA A 283 -34.14 -9.96 30.59
N LEU A 284 -34.37 -8.66 30.27
CA LEU A 284 -35.70 -8.13 29.97
C LEU A 284 -36.28 -8.79 28.70
N ALA A 285 -35.50 -8.90 27.62
CA ALA A 285 -35.92 -9.55 26.40
C ALA A 285 -36.30 -11.02 26.63
N ASN A 286 -35.50 -11.75 27.41
CA ASN A 286 -35.82 -13.14 27.80
C ASN A 286 -37.06 -13.27 28.65
N ALA A 287 -37.30 -12.36 29.58
CA ALA A 287 -38.49 -12.31 30.43
C ALA A 287 -39.76 -12.02 29.61
N GLN A 288 -39.66 -11.11 28.63
CA GLN A 288 -40.76 -10.81 27.69
C GLN A 288 -41.08 -12.02 26.80
N GLN A 289 -40.09 -12.73 26.28
CA GLN A 289 -40.29 -13.93 25.49
C GLN A 289 -40.92 -15.07 26.30
N SER A 290 -40.65 -15.15 27.60
CA SER A 290 -41.23 -16.15 28.51
C SER A 290 -42.63 -15.78 29.03
N GLY A 291 -43.15 -14.60 28.69
CA GLY A 291 -44.46 -14.11 29.17
C GLY A 291 -44.54 -13.88 30.66
N ASN A 292 -43.40 -13.62 31.33
CA ASN A 292 -43.38 -13.42 32.80
C ASN A 292 -43.44 -11.94 33.14
N ASP A 293 -44.67 -11.40 33.22
CA ASP A 293 -44.93 -9.98 33.49
C ASP A 293 -44.33 -9.48 34.81
N TYR A 294 -44.24 -10.32 35.83
CA TYR A 294 -43.64 -9.96 37.10
C TYR A 294 -42.14 -9.71 36.96
N MET A 295 -41.41 -10.60 36.23
CA MET A 295 -40.00 -10.41 35.97
C MET A 295 -39.73 -9.21 35.07
N VAL A 296 -40.56 -8.97 34.07
CA VAL A 296 -40.48 -7.79 33.21
C VAL A 296 -40.55 -6.51 34.03
N GLY A 297 -41.52 -6.40 34.94
CA GLY A 297 -41.64 -5.21 35.82
C GLY A 297 -40.43 -5.01 36.74
N MET A 298 -39.94 -6.07 37.37
CA MET A 298 -38.75 -5.99 38.23
C MET A 298 -37.48 -5.59 37.49
N ILE A 299 -37.29 -6.08 36.27
CA ILE A 299 -36.08 -5.75 35.47
C ILE A 299 -36.19 -4.33 34.91
N GLN A 300 -37.37 -3.88 34.51
CA GLN A 300 -37.59 -2.48 34.10
C GLN A 300 -37.30 -1.51 35.24
N GLU A 301 -37.74 -1.81 36.46
CA GLU A 301 -37.44 -1.01 37.66
C GLU A 301 -35.92 -0.97 37.94
N LYS A 302 -35.20 -2.11 37.78
CA LYS A 302 -33.75 -2.14 37.92
C LYS A 302 -33.04 -1.31 36.88
N ILE A 303 -33.48 -1.33 35.62
CA ILE A 303 -32.92 -0.49 34.56
C ILE A 303 -33.16 0.99 34.84
N ALA A 304 -34.37 1.36 35.26
CA ALA A 304 -34.72 2.74 35.58
C ALA A 304 -33.93 3.31 36.78
N ASN A 305 -33.62 2.46 37.74
CA ASN A 305 -32.85 2.85 38.92
C ASN A 305 -31.33 2.62 38.80
N PHE A 306 -30.86 2.17 37.63
CA PHE A 306 -29.41 1.96 37.42
C PHE A 306 -28.69 3.31 37.28
N GLN A 307 -27.88 3.62 38.26
CA GLN A 307 -27.06 4.82 38.28
C GLN A 307 -25.59 4.44 38.38
N ILE A 308 -24.75 5.19 37.69
CA ILE A 308 -23.29 5.14 37.81
C ILE A 308 -22.77 6.52 38.12
N ASP A 309 -21.65 6.57 38.80
CA ASP A 309 -20.93 7.82 38.95
C ASP A 309 -20.34 8.25 37.63
N PRO A 310 -20.60 9.48 37.16
CA PRO A 310 -20.02 9.94 35.88
C PRO A 310 -18.49 10.01 35.97
N ALA A 311 -17.81 9.64 34.91
CA ALA A 311 -16.37 9.76 34.87
C ALA A 311 -15.94 11.24 34.94
N VAL A 312 -15.02 11.54 35.85
CA VAL A 312 -14.51 12.91 36.03
C VAL A 312 -13.50 13.20 34.89
N PRO A 313 -13.63 14.35 34.18
CA PRO A 313 -12.63 14.77 33.21
C PRO A 313 -11.25 14.94 33.84
N LYS A 314 -10.20 14.58 33.12
CA LYS A 314 -8.82 14.83 33.56
C LYS A 314 -8.55 16.34 33.54
N THR A 315 -7.88 16.86 34.56
CA THR A 315 -7.41 18.25 34.57
C THR A 315 -6.24 18.43 33.61
N VAL A 316 -6.25 19.51 32.85
CA VAL A 316 -5.15 19.85 31.95
C VAL A 316 -3.93 20.27 32.76
N THR A 317 -2.76 19.73 32.41
CA THR A 317 -1.49 20.05 33.07
C THR A 317 -0.53 20.73 32.10
N ASP A 318 0.48 21.46 32.63
CA ASP A 318 1.55 22.05 31.80
C ASP A 318 2.25 21.00 30.94
N VAL A 319 2.39 19.77 31.44
CA VAL A 319 2.96 18.63 30.71
C VAL A 319 2.10 18.24 29.50
N ASP A 320 0.77 18.25 29.67
CA ASP A 320 -0.15 17.95 28.57
C ASP A 320 -0.08 19.04 27.49
N ILE A 321 0.00 20.30 27.90
CA ILE A 321 0.16 21.46 27.01
C ILE A 321 1.46 21.37 26.24
N ALA A 322 2.58 21.09 26.93
CA ALA A 322 3.89 20.93 26.29
C ALA A 322 3.89 19.80 25.24
N ARG A 323 3.28 18.66 25.57
CA ARG A 323 3.17 17.53 24.64
C ARG A 323 2.39 17.86 23.38
N VAL A 324 1.30 18.62 23.49
CA VAL A 324 0.52 19.08 22.33
C VAL A 324 1.29 20.15 21.54
N TYR A 325 1.98 21.05 22.25
CA TYR A 325 2.82 22.07 21.61
C TYR A 325 3.96 21.44 20.80
N ILE A 326 4.62 20.40 21.33
CA ILE A 326 5.65 19.63 20.62
C ILE A 326 5.12 19.12 19.29
N ASP A 327 3.85 18.71 19.20
CA ASP A 327 3.24 18.29 17.92
C ASP A 327 3.17 19.44 16.90
N SER A 328 3.03 20.68 17.35
CA SER A 328 3.03 21.85 16.47
C SER A 328 4.43 22.26 15.97
N LEU A 329 5.48 21.77 16.63
CA LEU A 329 6.89 22.05 16.29
C LEU A 329 7.44 21.09 15.23
N ILE A 330 6.60 20.29 14.59
CA ILE A 330 7.05 19.36 13.55
C ILE A 330 7.79 20.14 12.46
N THR A 331 9.08 19.90 12.39
CA THR A 331 9.89 20.36 11.26
C THR A 331 9.43 19.54 10.06
N SER A 332 8.65 20.16 9.18
CA SER A 332 8.18 19.46 7.99
C SER A 332 9.38 19.04 7.15
N ARG A 333 9.70 17.76 7.16
CA ARG A 333 10.55 17.14 6.14
C ARG A 333 9.61 16.63 5.04
N PRO A 334 9.23 17.51 4.08
CA PRO A 334 8.09 17.29 3.20
C PRO A 334 8.22 15.98 2.41
N VAL A 335 9.44 15.56 2.12
CA VAL A 335 9.69 14.33 1.35
C VAL A 335 9.37 13.07 2.15
N ALA A 336 9.77 13.03 3.42
CA ALA A 336 9.51 11.88 4.27
C ALA A 336 8.01 11.74 4.58
N ASN A 337 7.35 12.86 4.84
CA ASN A 337 5.91 12.91 5.03
C ASN A 337 5.16 12.56 3.73
N PHE A 338 5.70 12.97 2.57
CA PHE A 338 5.10 12.63 1.27
C PHE A 338 5.10 11.13 1.00
N PHE A 339 6.16 10.39 1.31
CA PHE A 339 6.24 8.96 1.01
C PHE A 339 5.72 8.06 2.13
N GLY A 340 5.83 8.45 3.38
CA GLY A 340 5.48 7.60 4.52
C GLY A 340 4.41 8.16 5.45
N GLY A 341 3.91 9.37 5.19
CA GLY A 341 2.96 10.06 6.04
C GLY A 341 1.53 10.05 5.51
N ASP A 342 0.71 10.78 6.22
CA ASP A 342 -0.70 11.03 5.98
C ASP A 342 -0.90 12.42 5.37
N ILE A 343 -0.59 12.57 4.08
CA ILE A 343 -0.75 13.88 3.38
C ILE A 343 -2.21 14.35 3.37
N LEU A 344 -3.13 13.39 3.41
CA LEU A 344 -4.55 13.70 3.31
C LEU A 344 -5.17 14.07 4.66
N GLU A 345 -4.47 13.82 5.78
CA GLU A 345 -4.96 14.16 7.11
C GLU A 345 -5.42 15.63 7.20
N PRO A 346 -4.64 16.65 6.80
CA PRO A 346 -5.09 18.04 6.86
C PRO A 346 -6.28 18.35 5.96
N ILE A 347 -6.40 17.67 4.80
CA ILE A 347 -7.51 17.89 3.86
C ILE A 347 -8.79 17.25 4.41
N PHE A 348 -8.68 16.05 4.98
CA PHE A 348 -9.83 15.35 5.56
C PHE A 348 -10.22 15.92 6.90
N ASP A 349 -9.30 16.43 7.72
CA ASP A 349 -9.62 17.20 8.91
C ASP A 349 -10.44 18.44 8.55
N TRP A 350 -10.08 19.16 7.46
CA TRP A 350 -10.87 20.29 6.98
C TRP A 350 -12.27 19.88 6.48
N LEU A 351 -12.40 18.77 5.77
CA LEU A 351 -13.67 18.21 5.31
C LEU A 351 -14.51 17.62 6.44
N TYR A 352 -13.86 17.18 7.49
CA TYR A 352 -14.48 16.49 8.62
C TYR A 352 -15.13 17.46 9.63
N TYR A 353 -14.48 18.56 9.92
CA TYR A 353 -14.96 19.55 10.91
C TYR A 353 -16.30 20.22 10.60
N PRO A 354 -16.71 20.46 9.35
CA PRO A 354 -18.01 21.07 9.05
C PRO A 354 -19.15 20.06 8.89
N VAL A 355 -18.87 18.78 8.78
CA VAL A 355 -19.87 17.73 8.54
C VAL A 355 -19.96 16.87 9.78
N ASP A 356 -20.89 17.21 10.65
CA ASP A 356 -21.32 16.38 11.79
C ASP A 356 -22.03 15.13 11.23
N TRP A 357 -21.26 14.27 10.59
CA TRP A 357 -21.72 12.96 10.12
C TRP A 357 -21.79 12.08 11.35
N ASN A 358 -22.93 12.20 11.95
CA ASN A 358 -23.39 11.56 13.16
C ASN A 358 -22.72 10.21 13.42
N THR A 359 -21.84 10.26 14.40
CA THR A 359 -21.64 9.32 15.52
C THR A 359 -21.25 7.88 15.25
N ASN A 360 -21.29 7.34 14.07
CA ASN A 360 -20.83 5.97 13.82
C ASN A 360 -19.44 5.88 13.20
N ASN A 361 -18.55 6.78 13.59
CA ASN A 361 -17.10 6.68 13.37
C ASN A 361 -16.61 6.49 11.92
N PHE A 362 -17.47 6.33 10.93
CA PHE A 362 -17.04 6.06 9.55
C PHE A 362 -16.26 7.24 8.94
N GLY A 363 -16.70 8.47 9.16
CA GLY A 363 -16.02 9.68 8.68
C GLY A 363 -14.67 9.92 9.38
N ASN A 364 -14.63 9.84 10.71
CA ASN A 364 -13.39 9.94 11.51
C ASN A 364 -12.36 8.91 11.13
N GLN A 365 -12.85 7.76 10.81
CA GLN A 365 -12.07 6.58 10.53
C GLN A 365 -11.54 6.59 9.10
N PHE A 366 -12.27 7.11 8.15
CA PHE A 366 -11.84 7.22 6.76
C PHE A 366 -10.82 8.34 6.56
N ALA A 367 -10.94 9.41 7.33
CA ALA A 367 -10.08 10.58 7.21
C ALA A 367 -8.71 10.41 7.88
N SER A 368 -8.66 9.79 9.06
CA SER A 368 -7.40 9.59 9.76
C SER A 368 -6.62 8.42 9.18
N GLY A 369 -5.64 8.67 8.34
CA GLY A 369 -4.65 7.69 7.98
C GLY A 369 -4.74 7.11 6.58
N LEU A 370 -5.17 7.89 5.59
CA LEU A 370 -5.01 7.49 4.21
C LEU A 370 -3.53 7.64 3.81
N TYR A 371 -2.85 6.51 3.62
CA TYR A 371 -1.44 6.51 3.28
C TYR A 371 -1.16 7.25 1.98
N SER A 372 -0.08 8.01 1.94
CA SER A 372 0.38 8.74 0.76
C SER A 372 0.60 7.84 -0.45
N CYS A 373 0.91 6.57 -0.24
CA CYS A 373 1.05 5.59 -1.32
C CYS A 373 -0.22 5.44 -2.18
N VAL A 374 -1.41 5.70 -1.62
CA VAL A 374 -2.69 5.68 -2.38
C VAL A 374 -2.69 6.80 -3.42
N MET A 375 -2.31 8.01 -3.01
CA MET A 375 -2.21 9.14 -3.95
C MET A 375 -1.14 8.92 -5.01
N ILE A 376 0.03 8.44 -4.60
CA ILE A 376 1.12 8.15 -5.54
C ILE A 376 0.66 7.11 -6.58
N TRP A 377 -0.01 6.05 -6.13
CA TRP A 377 -0.57 5.05 -7.02
C TRP A 377 -1.58 5.64 -8.02
N LEU A 378 -2.53 6.47 -7.55
CA LEU A 378 -3.51 7.11 -8.41
C LEU A 378 -2.85 8.06 -9.43
N ILE A 379 -1.84 8.82 -9.01
CA ILE A 379 -1.09 9.70 -9.91
C ILE A 379 -0.38 8.86 -10.99
N ILE A 380 0.32 7.78 -10.61
CA ILE A 380 0.97 6.88 -11.56
C ILE A 380 -0.06 6.25 -12.51
N ALA A 381 -1.21 5.81 -11.99
CA ALA A 381 -2.29 5.23 -12.79
C ALA A 381 -2.83 6.22 -13.83
N ILE A 382 -3.09 7.48 -13.43
CA ILE A 382 -3.57 8.53 -14.33
C ILE A 382 -2.53 8.84 -15.41
N ILE A 383 -1.27 9.02 -15.03
CA ILE A 383 -0.19 9.30 -16.00
C ILE A 383 -0.07 8.13 -16.98
N CYS A 384 0.00 6.90 -16.50
CA CYS A 384 0.11 5.72 -17.35
C CYS A 384 -1.13 5.50 -18.22
N TYR A 385 -2.34 5.83 -17.71
CA TYR A 385 -3.56 5.80 -18.51
C TYR A 385 -3.49 6.78 -19.69
N VAL A 386 -3.05 8.01 -19.45
CA VAL A 386 -2.87 9.01 -20.51
C VAL A 386 -1.80 8.56 -21.51
N VAL A 387 -0.65 8.10 -21.02
CA VAL A 387 0.45 7.62 -21.89
C VAL A 387 -0.02 6.45 -22.75
N LEU A 388 -0.65 5.44 -22.16
CA LEU A 388 -1.05 4.23 -22.88
C LEU A 388 -2.21 4.49 -23.85
N SER A 389 -3.19 5.33 -23.46
CA SER A 389 -4.44 5.51 -24.23
C SER A 389 -4.42 6.69 -25.18
N LYS A 390 -3.57 7.72 -24.95
CA LYS A 390 -3.65 9.01 -25.66
C LYS A 390 -2.36 9.42 -26.34
N THR A 391 -1.27 8.65 -26.21
CA THR A 391 0.02 9.01 -26.78
C THR A 391 0.51 8.00 -27.82
N GLN A 392 1.48 8.43 -28.63
CA GLN A 392 2.16 7.56 -29.59
C GLN A 392 2.93 6.44 -28.90
N ALA A 393 3.46 6.69 -27.69
CA ALA A 393 4.16 5.69 -26.89
C ALA A 393 3.25 4.50 -26.55
N GLY A 394 1.97 4.74 -26.25
CA GLY A 394 0.99 3.68 -26.03
C GLY A 394 0.79 2.80 -27.27
N ASN A 395 0.67 3.40 -28.45
CA ASN A 395 0.58 2.65 -29.71
C ASN A 395 1.83 1.79 -29.95
N TRP A 396 3.01 2.32 -29.61
CA TRP A 396 4.25 1.56 -29.72
C TRP A 396 4.30 0.37 -28.76
N ILE A 397 3.81 0.55 -27.52
CA ILE A 397 3.73 -0.52 -26.53
C ILE A 397 2.82 -1.65 -27.03
N TYR A 398 1.59 -1.32 -27.48
CA TYR A 398 0.66 -2.31 -28.03
C TYR A 398 1.20 -3.02 -29.27
N SER A 399 1.80 -2.26 -30.21
CA SER A 399 2.36 -2.82 -31.44
C SER A 399 3.53 -3.75 -31.15
N THR A 400 4.42 -3.36 -30.21
CA THR A 400 5.58 -4.17 -29.81
C THR A 400 5.17 -5.52 -29.25
N GLY A 401 4.12 -5.56 -28.42
CA GLY A 401 3.63 -6.81 -27.82
C GLY A 401 2.72 -7.62 -28.74
N GLY A 402 1.96 -6.94 -29.63
CA GLY A 402 1.04 -7.61 -30.55
C GLY A 402 1.74 -8.37 -31.69
N ASN A 403 2.64 -7.70 -32.40
CA ASN A 403 3.47 -8.31 -33.42
C ASN A 403 4.79 -7.54 -33.56
N LEU A 404 5.83 -8.07 -32.95
CA LEU A 404 7.16 -7.45 -32.93
C LEU A 404 7.75 -7.21 -34.34
N SER A 405 7.59 -8.18 -35.24
CA SER A 405 8.14 -8.10 -36.60
C SER A 405 7.43 -7.01 -37.41
N ALA A 406 6.10 -6.96 -37.34
CA ALA A 406 5.31 -5.92 -38.00
C ALA A 406 5.58 -4.53 -37.40
N ALA A 407 5.73 -4.44 -36.09
CA ALA A 407 6.06 -3.18 -35.42
C ALA A 407 7.42 -2.63 -35.90
N LYS A 408 8.45 -3.50 -35.97
CA LYS A 408 9.78 -3.12 -36.50
C LYS A 408 9.71 -2.68 -37.96
N ALA A 409 8.97 -3.41 -38.77
CA ALA A 409 8.79 -3.07 -40.21
C ALA A 409 8.11 -1.70 -40.39
N ASN A 410 7.21 -1.32 -39.48
CA ASN A 410 6.53 -0.04 -39.50
C ASN A 410 7.35 1.08 -38.78
N GLY A 411 8.63 0.86 -38.47
CA GLY A 411 9.50 1.87 -37.87
C GLY A 411 9.30 2.13 -36.40
N VAL A 412 8.55 1.28 -35.68
CA VAL A 412 8.41 1.40 -34.24
C VAL A 412 9.74 1.09 -33.55
N PRO A 413 10.24 1.95 -32.64
CA PRO A 413 11.51 1.74 -31.94
C PRO A 413 11.35 0.71 -30.80
N THR A 414 11.00 -0.53 -31.15
CA THR A 414 10.64 -1.60 -30.20
C THR A 414 11.67 -1.84 -29.12
N ASP A 415 12.96 -1.74 -29.49
CA ASP A 415 14.07 -1.95 -28.56
C ASP A 415 14.12 -0.88 -27.47
N LYS A 416 13.91 0.39 -27.85
CA LYS A 416 13.81 1.50 -26.89
C LYS A 416 12.57 1.36 -26.01
N VAL A 417 11.44 0.94 -26.59
CA VAL A 417 10.18 0.71 -25.84
C VAL A 417 10.42 -0.35 -24.77
N LYS A 418 10.99 -1.50 -25.10
CA LYS A 418 11.27 -2.56 -24.13
C LYS A 418 12.20 -2.08 -23.00
N VAL A 419 13.34 -1.47 -23.35
CA VAL A 419 14.30 -0.97 -22.34
C VAL A 419 13.65 0.07 -21.42
N SER A 420 12.87 1.01 -21.98
CA SER A 420 12.17 2.02 -21.18
C SER A 420 11.15 1.40 -20.22
N LEU A 421 10.47 0.32 -20.62
CA LEU A 421 9.51 -0.36 -19.76
C LEU A 421 10.18 -1.16 -18.64
N PHE A 422 11.35 -1.77 -18.88
CA PHE A 422 12.15 -2.37 -17.81
C PHE A 422 12.63 -1.32 -16.79
N MET A 423 13.05 -0.15 -17.28
CA MET A 423 13.39 0.99 -16.40
C MET A 423 12.16 1.47 -15.62
N PHE A 424 10.99 1.52 -16.26
CA PHE A 424 9.75 1.91 -15.59
C PHE A 424 9.28 0.88 -14.55
N SER A 425 9.47 -0.41 -14.81
CA SER A 425 9.25 -1.49 -13.82
C SER A 425 10.14 -1.28 -12.58
N ALA A 426 11.44 -1.01 -12.79
CA ALA A 426 12.38 -0.70 -11.71
C ALA A 426 12.01 0.59 -10.96
N PHE A 427 11.52 1.62 -11.67
CA PHE A 427 10.97 2.83 -11.06
C PHE A 427 9.80 2.51 -10.12
N CYS A 428 8.81 1.74 -10.57
CA CYS A 428 7.66 1.32 -9.77
C CYS A 428 8.10 0.54 -8.54
N ALA A 429 9.07 -0.39 -8.68
CA ALA A 429 9.65 -1.12 -7.57
C ALA A 429 10.32 -0.20 -6.53
N THR A 430 11.01 0.83 -7.00
CA THR A 430 11.66 1.82 -6.13
C THR A 430 10.63 2.66 -5.37
N ILE A 431 9.59 3.13 -6.04
CA ILE A 431 8.50 3.89 -5.39
C ILE A 431 7.80 3.04 -4.32
N PHE A 432 7.50 1.78 -4.64
CA PHE A 432 6.97 0.84 -3.66
C PHE A 432 7.88 0.73 -2.43
N ALA A 433 9.18 0.49 -2.65
CA ALA A 433 10.16 0.37 -1.57
C ALA A 433 10.29 1.66 -0.76
N THR A 434 10.26 2.81 -1.42
CA THR A 434 10.31 4.12 -0.78
C THR A 434 9.13 4.32 0.17
N CYS A 435 7.90 4.09 -0.32
CA CYS A 435 6.70 4.18 0.53
C CYS A 435 6.82 3.24 1.75
N GLN A 436 7.31 2.02 1.54
CA GLN A 436 7.42 1.03 2.61
C GLN A 436 8.49 1.40 3.65
N VAL A 437 9.67 1.85 3.22
CA VAL A 437 10.77 2.24 4.13
C VAL A 437 10.36 3.44 4.98
N PHE A 438 9.76 4.45 4.37
CA PHE A 438 9.31 5.65 5.10
C PHE A 438 8.08 5.42 5.95
N GLU A 439 7.27 4.40 5.65
CA GLU A 439 6.11 4.05 6.46
C GLU A 439 6.52 3.31 7.74
N VAL A 440 7.41 2.31 7.62
CA VAL A 440 7.71 1.36 8.70
C VAL A 440 9.05 1.67 9.41
N ASN A 441 9.87 2.56 8.85
CA ASN A 441 11.24 2.87 9.31
C ASN A 441 12.15 1.63 9.42
N THR A 442 11.86 0.60 8.62
CA THR A 442 12.66 -0.62 8.53
C THR A 442 12.72 -1.11 7.09
N ALA A 443 13.80 -1.77 6.74
CA ALA A 443 13.94 -2.47 5.46
C ALA A 443 14.40 -3.92 5.68
N ASP A 444 13.87 -4.82 4.86
CA ASP A 444 14.20 -6.23 4.87
C ASP A 444 14.43 -6.69 3.43
N ALA A 445 15.49 -7.44 3.19
CA ALA A 445 15.80 -8.00 1.87
C ALA A 445 14.68 -8.91 1.32
N ALA A 446 13.91 -9.54 2.20
CA ALA A 446 12.82 -10.45 1.84
C ALA A 446 11.47 -9.75 1.59
N LYS A 447 11.36 -8.44 1.81
CA LYS A 447 10.09 -7.69 1.67
C LYS A 447 9.44 -7.77 0.29
N GLY A 448 10.24 -7.97 -0.75
CA GLY A 448 9.76 -8.13 -2.11
C GLY A 448 9.42 -9.57 -2.51
N ASN A 449 9.55 -10.57 -1.63
CA ASN A 449 9.28 -11.96 -1.96
C ASN A 449 7.86 -12.18 -2.47
N LEU A 450 7.74 -12.87 -3.61
CA LEU A 450 6.49 -13.16 -4.33
C LEU A 450 5.76 -11.93 -4.89
N LYS A 451 6.30 -10.72 -4.73
CA LYS A 451 5.67 -9.51 -5.25
C LYS A 451 5.63 -9.45 -6.77
N GLU A 452 6.61 -10.07 -7.43
CA GLU A 452 6.61 -10.27 -8.87
C GLU A 452 5.39 -11.07 -9.34
N LEU A 453 5.06 -12.16 -8.64
CA LEU A 453 3.90 -12.99 -8.98
C LEU A 453 2.58 -12.29 -8.63
N GLU A 454 2.51 -11.59 -7.50
CA GLU A 454 1.35 -10.79 -7.10
C GLU A 454 1.06 -9.70 -8.16
N ALA A 455 2.09 -9.00 -8.65
CA ALA A 455 1.96 -7.94 -9.64
C ALA A 455 1.47 -8.48 -11.00
N ILE A 456 2.05 -9.61 -11.46
CA ILE A 456 1.61 -10.29 -12.68
C ILE A 456 0.16 -10.75 -12.55
N ALA A 457 -0.19 -11.40 -11.42
CA ALA A 457 -1.55 -11.87 -11.16
C ALA A 457 -2.56 -10.72 -11.17
N ALA A 458 -2.26 -9.61 -10.50
CA ALA A 458 -3.12 -8.43 -10.50
C ALA A 458 -3.33 -7.86 -11.91
N ALA A 459 -2.27 -7.77 -12.73
CA ALA A 459 -2.36 -7.31 -14.10
C ALA A 459 -3.22 -8.27 -14.97
N VAL A 460 -3.04 -9.58 -14.81
CA VAL A 460 -3.75 -10.60 -15.60
C VAL A 460 -5.23 -10.70 -15.19
N ILE A 461 -5.54 -10.63 -13.89
CA ILE A 461 -6.93 -10.50 -13.39
C ILE A 461 -7.59 -9.26 -13.98
N GLY A 462 -6.83 -8.17 -14.10
CA GLY A 462 -7.25 -6.92 -14.73
C GLY A 462 -7.42 -6.99 -16.25
N GLY A 463 -7.23 -8.18 -16.88
CA GLY A 463 -7.47 -8.40 -18.30
C GLY A 463 -6.25 -8.12 -19.20
N VAL A 464 -5.05 -8.01 -18.64
CA VAL A 464 -3.82 -7.96 -19.45
C VAL A 464 -3.53 -9.35 -19.99
N VAL A 465 -3.31 -9.45 -21.30
CA VAL A 465 -3.05 -10.72 -21.98
C VAL A 465 -1.57 -11.07 -21.90
N LEU A 466 -1.25 -12.26 -21.38
CA LEU A 466 0.14 -12.72 -21.19
C LEU A 466 0.97 -12.80 -22.48
N THR A 467 0.31 -12.97 -23.64
CA THR A 467 1.01 -12.97 -24.94
C THR A 467 1.33 -11.57 -25.47
N GLY A 468 0.97 -10.52 -24.71
CA GLY A 468 1.18 -9.13 -25.11
C GLY A 468 0.13 -8.57 -26.07
N GLY A 469 0.26 -7.30 -26.38
CA GLY A 469 -0.58 -6.57 -27.34
C GLY A 469 -1.96 -6.16 -26.86
N PHE A 470 -2.38 -6.52 -25.64
CA PHE A 470 -3.70 -6.17 -25.10
C PHE A 470 -3.66 -5.99 -23.58
N GLY A 471 -4.38 -4.97 -23.10
CA GLY A 471 -4.52 -4.64 -21.70
C GLY A 471 -4.86 -3.15 -21.51
N THR A 472 -5.39 -2.79 -20.36
CA THR A 472 -5.69 -1.40 -20.01
C THR A 472 -5.22 -1.06 -18.61
N ILE A 473 -4.83 0.19 -18.37
CA ILE A 473 -4.44 0.64 -17.02
C ILE A 473 -5.62 0.54 -16.06
N LEU A 474 -6.84 0.86 -16.51
CA LEU A 474 -8.03 0.73 -15.67
C LEU A 474 -8.24 -0.73 -15.24
N GLY A 475 -8.04 -1.67 -16.16
CA GLY A 475 -8.09 -3.09 -15.86
C GLY A 475 -7.06 -3.48 -14.79
N ILE A 476 -5.80 -3.04 -14.93
CA ILE A 476 -4.74 -3.31 -13.95
C ILE A 476 -5.11 -2.74 -12.57
N VAL A 477 -5.66 -1.53 -12.51
CA VAL A 477 -6.15 -0.91 -11.27
C VAL A 477 -7.24 -1.76 -10.61
N VAL A 478 -8.25 -2.18 -11.38
CA VAL A 478 -9.32 -3.07 -10.89
C VAL A 478 -8.75 -4.43 -10.45
N GLY A 479 -7.80 -4.99 -11.20
CA GLY A 479 -7.13 -6.24 -10.84
C GLY A 479 -6.36 -6.13 -9.52
N ALA A 480 -5.68 -5.02 -9.28
CA ALA A 480 -5.01 -4.76 -8.01
C ALA A 480 -6.01 -4.66 -6.85
N PHE A 481 -7.19 -4.04 -7.07
CA PHE A 481 -8.28 -4.03 -6.09
C PHE A 481 -8.78 -5.44 -5.78
N ILE A 482 -9.12 -6.23 -6.79
CA ILE A 482 -9.60 -7.61 -6.63
C ILE A 482 -8.61 -8.42 -5.81
N PHE A 483 -7.35 -8.33 -6.19
CA PHE A 483 -6.29 -9.09 -5.55
C PHE A 483 -6.04 -8.67 -4.10
N GLY A 484 -6.03 -7.36 -3.83
CA GLY A 484 -5.88 -6.81 -2.49
C GLY A 484 -7.03 -7.16 -1.57
N VAL A 485 -8.29 -7.06 -2.07
CA VAL A 485 -9.49 -7.47 -1.33
C VAL A 485 -9.43 -8.96 -0.99
N ALA A 486 -9.11 -9.80 -1.98
CA ALA A 486 -8.99 -11.23 -1.76
C ALA A 486 -7.94 -11.57 -0.71
N LYS A 487 -6.78 -10.90 -0.76
CA LYS A 487 -5.70 -11.08 0.21
C LYS A 487 -6.15 -10.75 1.63
N GLU A 488 -6.78 -9.60 1.83
CA GLU A 488 -7.29 -9.19 3.14
C GLU A 488 -8.44 -10.10 3.62
N ALA A 489 -9.34 -10.53 2.73
CA ALA A 489 -10.44 -11.42 3.09
C ALA A 489 -9.96 -12.74 3.71
N PHE A 490 -8.83 -13.29 3.26
CA PHE A 490 -8.27 -14.51 3.84
C PHE A 490 -7.89 -14.38 5.31
N PHE A 491 -7.54 -13.18 5.80
CA PHE A 491 -7.22 -12.95 7.20
C PHE A 491 -8.46 -12.97 8.12
N TYR A 492 -9.64 -12.75 7.55
CA TYR A 492 -10.89 -12.72 8.31
C TYR A 492 -11.69 -14.03 8.26
N ILE A 493 -11.29 -15.00 7.42
CA ILE A 493 -11.98 -16.30 7.35
C ILE A 493 -11.58 -17.17 8.54
N PRO A 494 -12.51 -17.51 9.46
CA PRO A 494 -12.19 -18.35 10.61
C PRO A 494 -11.64 -19.72 10.20
N GLY A 495 -10.56 -20.17 10.84
CA GLY A 495 -9.96 -21.48 10.60
C GLY A 495 -9.08 -21.60 9.35
N ILE A 496 -8.88 -20.52 8.60
CA ILE A 496 -7.96 -20.46 7.47
C ILE A 496 -6.71 -19.68 7.89
N ASP A 497 -5.54 -20.31 7.72
CA ASP A 497 -4.26 -19.61 7.90
C ASP A 497 -4.02 -18.68 6.71
N GLY A 498 -3.47 -17.48 6.96
CA GLY A 498 -3.10 -16.52 5.93
C GLY A 498 -2.17 -17.07 4.83
N SER A 499 -1.51 -18.23 5.05
CA SER A 499 -0.73 -18.92 4.02
C SER A 499 -1.56 -19.52 2.89
N PHE A 500 -2.86 -19.76 3.10
CA PHE A 500 -3.79 -20.20 2.03
C PHE A 500 -3.92 -19.16 0.89
N TYR A 501 -3.65 -17.91 1.17
CA TYR A 501 -3.51 -16.89 0.16
C TYR A 501 -2.55 -17.28 -0.99
N ARG A 502 -1.46 -18.01 -0.70
CA ARG A 502 -0.52 -18.49 -1.74
C ARG A 502 -1.15 -19.53 -2.66
N VAL A 503 -2.02 -20.39 -2.12
CA VAL A 503 -2.78 -21.36 -2.91
C VAL A 503 -3.76 -20.63 -3.82
N PHE A 504 -4.47 -19.65 -3.26
CA PHE A 504 -5.38 -18.77 -4.03
C PHE A 504 -4.63 -18.06 -5.15
N LEU A 505 -3.46 -17.49 -4.88
CA LEU A 505 -2.61 -16.83 -5.88
C LEU A 505 -2.31 -17.75 -7.07
N GLY A 506 -1.86 -18.98 -6.79
CA GLY A 506 -1.57 -19.97 -7.84
C GLY A 506 -2.80 -20.32 -8.68
N LEU A 507 -3.95 -20.57 -8.03
CA LEU A 507 -5.20 -20.89 -8.72
C LEU A 507 -5.68 -19.72 -9.59
N VAL A 508 -5.58 -18.50 -9.09
CA VAL A 508 -5.99 -17.29 -9.82
C VAL A 508 -5.13 -17.07 -11.06
N ILE A 509 -3.81 -17.24 -10.96
CA ILE A 509 -2.91 -17.11 -12.11
C ILE A 509 -3.29 -18.13 -13.18
N ILE A 510 -3.50 -19.40 -12.82
CA ILE A 510 -3.87 -20.45 -13.75
C ILE A 510 -5.23 -20.18 -14.38
N ALA A 511 -6.25 -19.86 -13.58
CA ALA A 511 -7.59 -19.57 -14.06
C ALA A 511 -7.63 -18.37 -15.01
N SER A 512 -6.91 -17.31 -14.66
CA SER A 512 -6.81 -16.11 -15.51
C SER A 512 -6.10 -16.39 -16.83
N ALA A 513 -5.01 -17.17 -16.80
CA ALA A 513 -4.29 -17.57 -18.02
C ALA A 513 -5.19 -18.40 -18.96
N LEU A 514 -5.91 -19.39 -18.41
CA LEU A 514 -6.85 -20.21 -19.19
C LEU A 514 -8.00 -19.39 -19.78
N THR A 515 -8.55 -18.46 -18.99
CA THR A 515 -9.65 -17.59 -19.43
C THR A 515 -9.18 -16.66 -20.57
N ASN A 516 -8.01 -16.05 -20.42
CA ASN A 516 -7.41 -15.20 -21.45
C ASN A 516 -7.17 -15.93 -22.76
N GLU A 517 -6.66 -17.16 -22.71
CA GLU A 517 -6.41 -17.94 -23.92
C GLU A 517 -7.72 -18.33 -24.63
N ASN A 518 -8.76 -18.68 -23.88
CA ASN A 518 -10.08 -18.98 -24.43
C ASN A 518 -10.75 -17.78 -25.07
N ILE A 519 -10.66 -16.59 -24.43
CA ILE A 519 -11.17 -15.34 -24.99
C ILE A 519 -10.43 -14.99 -26.28
N ARG A 520 -9.08 -15.13 -26.30
CA ARG A 520 -8.25 -14.90 -27.49
C ARG A 520 -8.66 -15.84 -28.64
N LYS A 521 -8.83 -17.14 -28.39
CA LYS A 521 -9.26 -18.11 -29.41
C LYS A 521 -10.63 -17.77 -29.98
N ARG A 522 -11.57 -17.26 -29.16
CA ARG A 522 -12.89 -16.81 -29.63
C ARG A 522 -12.80 -15.53 -30.46
N ILE A 523 -11.96 -14.57 -30.09
CA ILE A 523 -11.79 -13.32 -30.84
C ILE A 523 -11.04 -13.57 -32.16
N MET A 524 -9.99 -14.37 -32.17
CA MET A 524 -9.21 -14.67 -33.38
C MET A 524 -9.83 -15.75 -34.26
N GLY A 525 -10.65 -16.64 -33.71
CA GLY A 525 -11.40 -17.65 -34.48
C GLY A 525 -12.68 -17.11 -35.12
N SER A 526 -13.04 -15.85 -34.86
CA SER A 526 -14.14 -15.13 -35.50
C SER A 526 -13.71 -14.22 -36.65
N ILE A 527 -12.41 -14.22 -36.98
CA ILE A 527 -11.85 -13.61 -38.17
C ILE A 527 -11.47 -14.70 -39.17
#